data_153146894af962fefd0d54ce577293cf
#
_entry.id   153146894af962fefd0d54ce577293cf
#
_cell.length_a   1.000
_cell.length_b   1.000
_cell.length_c   1.000
_cell.angle_alpha   90.00
_cell.angle_beta   90.00
_cell.angle_gamma   90.00
#
_symmetry.space_group_name_H-M   'P 1'
#
loop_
_entity.id
_entity.type
_entity.pdbx_description
1 polymer ?
#
loop_
_entity_poly.entity_id
_entity_poly.type
_entity_poly.pdbx_seq_one_letter_code
_entity_poly.pdbx_strand_id
1 'polypeptide(L)'
;VVEGARDGRSVAELMQAGAHVLTADQVMPGIPEMIHDIQVEATFPDGTKLVTVHHPIRGAPSVDVPGTVTTKPGEIVFNEGAPRTVIEVANTGDRPIQVGSHYHFFEVNPGLVFDREQARGQRLDIAPGTAVRFEPGSTRAVTLVPLSGTRRVYGFRGDVMGAL
;
A
#
# COMPACT_ATOMS: atom_id res chain seq x y z
N VAL A 1 23.94 17.68 9.27
CA VAL A 1 22.65 17.73 9.99
C VAL A 1 22.84 18.33 11.38
N VAL A 2 23.69 17.76 12.23
CA VAL A 2 23.83 18.14 13.65
C VAL A 2 24.18 19.63 13.84
N GLU A 3 25.18 20.15 13.12
CA GLU A 3 25.56 21.57 13.22
C GLU A 3 24.43 22.50 12.76
N GLY A 4 23.79 22.18 11.62
CA GLY A 4 22.67 23.00 11.16
C GLY A 4 21.45 22.99 12.11
N ALA A 5 21.27 21.93 12.89
CA ALA A 5 20.24 21.90 13.93
C ALA A 5 20.59 22.87 15.08
N ARG A 6 21.84 22.90 15.51
CA ARG A 6 22.33 23.86 16.51
C ARG A 6 22.20 25.31 16.03
N ASP A 7 22.41 25.54 14.75
CA ASP A 7 22.27 26.85 14.10
C ASP A 7 20.78 27.27 13.92
N GLY A 8 19.83 26.44 14.34
CA GLY A 8 18.39 26.74 14.26
C GLY A 8 17.74 26.53 12.89
N ARG A 9 18.39 25.81 11.97
CA ARG A 9 17.77 25.44 10.69
C ARG A 9 16.61 24.47 10.96
N SER A 10 15.57 24.54 10.14
CA SER A 10 14.40 23.67 10.28
C SER A 10 14.71 22.20 9.94
N VAL A 11 13.91 21.27 10.48
CA VAL A 11 14.01 19.84 10.15
C VAL A 11 13.91 19.62 8.64
N ALA A 12 12.97 20.30 7.96
CA ALA A 12 12.77 20.17 6.51
C ALA A 12 14.01 20.61 5.71
N GLU A 13 14.66 21.73 6.08
CA GLU A 13 15.89 22.19 5.44
C GLU A 13 17.04 21.20 5.65
N LEU A 14 17.12 20.59 6.84
CA LEU A 14 18.19 19.62 7.15
C LEU A 14 17.96 18.28 6.47
N MET A 15 16.72 17.82 6.31
CA MET A 15 16.38 16.65 5.50
C MET A 15 16.84 16.85 4.05
N GLN A 16 16.51 18.01 3.47
CA GLN A 16 16.89 18.35 2.09
C GLN A 16 18.41 18.49 1.95
N ALA A 17 19.07 19.21 2.87
CA ALA A 17 20.52 19.40 2.84
C ALA A 17 21.28 18.06 3.00
N GLY A 18 20.80 17.18 3.88
CA GLY A 18 21.38 15.86 4.10
C GLY A 18 21.37 14.97 2.86
N ALA A 19 20.33 15.10 2.03
CA ALA A 19 20.20 14.35 0.78
C ALA A 19 21.11 14.86 -0.36
N HIS A 20 21.92 15.90 -0.13
CA HIS A 20 22.82 16.48 -1.14
C HIS A 20 24.30 16.46 -0.69
N VAL A 21 24.65 15.69 0.33
CA VAL A 21 26.02 15.63 0.86
C VAL A 21 26.90 14.70 0.03
N LEU A 22 26.35 13.56 -0.39
CA LEU A 22 27.07 12.54 -1.16
C LEU A 22 26.33 12.21 -2.47
N THR A 23 27.12 11.88 -3.48
CA THR A 23 26.64 11.38 -4.76
C THR A 23 27.12 9.93 -4.99
N ALA A 24 26.45 9.19 -5.88
CA ALA A 24 26.71 7.77 -6.10
C ALA A 24 28.15 7.51 -6.63
N ASP A 25 28.75 8.47 -7.32
CA ASP A 25 30.12 8.40 -7.81
C ASP A 25 31.19 8.59 -6.73
N GLN A 26 30.79 9.07 -5.55
CA GLN A 26 31.68 9.25 -4.39
C GLN A 26 31.71 8.05 -3.45
N VAL A 27 30.91 7.03 -3.71
CA VAL A 27 30.79 5.84 -2.88
C VAL A 27 31.01 4.57 -3.70
N MET A 28 31.19 3.44 -3.02
CA MET A 28 31.33 2.16 -3.71
C MET A 28 30.02 1.76 -4.40
N PRO A 29 30.09 1.03 -5.52
CA PRO A 29 28.89 0.47 -6.17
C PRO A 29 28.04 -0.34 -5.20
N GLY A 30 26.71 -0.16 -5.26
CA GLY A 30 25.74 -0.82 -4.39
C GLY A 30 25.44 -0.11 -3.07
N ILE A 31 26.25 0.88 -2.66
CA ILE A 31 26.02 1.63 -1.41
C ILE A 31 24.76 2.49 -1.47
N PRO A 32 24.45 3.22 -2.58
CA PRO A 32 23.23 4.01 -2.66
C PRO A 32 21.96 3.18 -2.50
N GLU A 33 21.97 1.96 -3.02
CA GLU A 33 20.85 1.02 -2.97
C GLU A 33 20.70 0.34 -1.60
N MET A 34 21.73 0.29 -0.81
CA MET A 34 21.70 -0.28 0.55
C MET A 34 21.23 0.71 1.59
N ILE A 35 21.44 2.02 1.38
CA ILE A 35 21.14 3.07 2.35
C ILE A 35 19.95 3.90 1.83
N HIS A 36 18.74 3.48 2.18
CA HIS A 36 17.53 4.20 1.79
C HIS A 36 17.24 5.40 2.69
N ASP A 37 17.51 5.27 3.98
CA ASP A 37 17.22 6.31 4.98
C ASP A 37 18.33 6.40 6.00
N ILE A 38 18.63 7.63 6.44
CA ILE A 38 19.48 7.89 7.59
C ILE A 38 18.67 8.71 8.59
N GLN A 39 18.61 8.26 9.83
CA GLN A 39 17.96 8.97 10.92
C GLN A 39 19.02 9.55 11.86
N VAL A 40 18.91 10.84 12.11
CA VAL A 40 19.82 11.59 12.99
C VAL A 40 19.01 12.28 14.07
N GLU A 41 19.25 11.93 15.33
CA GLU A 41 18.75 12.69 16.46
C GLU A 41 19.63 13.92 16.64
N ALA A 42 19.06 15.12 16.62
CA ALA A 42 19.80 16.37 16.71
C ALA A 42 19.14 17.36 17.67
N THR A 43 19.95 18.12 18.37
CA THR A 43 19.50 19.15 19.32
C THR A 43 19.34 20.49 18.61
N PHE A 44 18.13 20.97 18.61
CA PHE A 44 17.72 22.30 18.10
C PHE A 44 17.58 23.29 19.27
N PRO A 45 17.50 24.59 19.00
CA PRO A 45 17.27 25.58 20.07
C PRO A 45 15.98 25.36 20.87
N ASP A 46 14.97 24.71 20.28
CA ASP A 46 13.67 24.41 20.88
C ASP A 46 13.50 22.94 21.30
N GLY A 47 14.60 22.15 21.35
CA GLY A 47 14.61 20.77 21.83
C GLY A 47 15.18 19.76 20.85
N THR A 48 15.20 18.51 21.28
CA THR A 48 15.73 17.40 20.47
C THR A 48 14.68 16.89 19.49
N LYS A 49 15.08 16.73 18.21
CA LYS A 49 14.21 16.22 17.16
C LYS A 49 14.93 15.18 16.31
N LEU A 50 14.12 14.29 15.71
CA LEU A 50 14.61 13.33 14.73
C LEU A 50 14.56 13.94 13.33
N VAL A 51 15.68 13.87 12.61
CA VAL A 51 15.81 14.27 11.21
C VAL A 51 16.01 13.01 10.37
N THR A 52 15.05 12.66 9.52
CA THR A 52 15.17 11.54 8.60
C THR A 52 15.57 12.04 7.22
N VAL A 53 16.73 11.61 6.73
CA VAL A 53 17.18 11.93 5.37
C VAL A 53 16.87 10.75 4.48
N HIS A 54 15.93 10.93 3.55
CA HIS A 54 15.56 9.93 2.56
C HIS A 54 16.49 9.99 1.36
N HIS A 55 16.90 8.82 0.87
CA HIS A 55 17.83 8.67 -0.26
C HIS A 55 19.06 9.60 -0.13
N PRO A 56 19.88 9.39 0.94
CA PRO A 56 20.96 10.33 1.31
C PRO A 56 22.10 10.37 0.30
N ILE A 57 22.18 9.39 -0.60
CA ILE A 57 23.19 9.31 -1.66
C ILE A 57 22.48 9.41 -3.01
N ARG A 58 22.69 10.51 -3.72
CA ARG A 58 22.05 10.76 -5.01
C ARG A 58 22.89 10.31 -6.18
N GLY A 59 22.22 9.81 -7.22
CA GLY A 59 22.83 9.37 -8.47
C GLY A 59 21.88 8.48 -9.25
N ALA A 60 22.27 8.08 -10.46
CA ALA A 60 21.50 7.09 -11.20
C ALA A 60 21.57 5.76 -10.46
N PRO A 61 20.44 5.07 -10.22
CA PRO A 61 20.45 3.74 -9.67
C PRO A 61 21.26 2.84 -10.60
N SER A 62 22.02 1.89 -10.04
CA SER A 62 22.66 0.87 -10.86
C SER A 62 21.57 0.07 -11.57
N VAL A 63 21.77 -0.26 -12.86
CA VAL A 63 20.80 -0.98 -13.69
C VAL A 63 20.50 -2.39 -13.17
N ASP A 64 21.33 -2.90 -12.25
CA ASP A 64 21.34 -4.30 -11.79
C ASP A 64 21.12 -4.44 -10.27
N VAL A 65 20.24 -3.63 -9.69
CA VAL A 65 19.89 -3.78 -8.25
C VAL A 65 19.13 -5.10 -8.05
N PRO A 66 19.59 -6.00 -7.18
CA PRO A 66 18.83 -7.20 -6.86
C PRO A 66 17.41 -6.88 -6.41
N GLY A 67 16.41 -7.51 -7.03
CA GLY A 67 15.00 -7.23 -6.76
C GLY A 67 14.39 -6.13 -7.62
N THR A 68 15.14 -5.56 -8.57
CA THR A 68 14.58 -4.62 -9.56
C THR A 68 13.47 -5.30 -10.36
N VAL A 69 12.28 -4.67 -10.37
CA VAL A 69 11.14 -5.11 -11.18
C VAL A 69 11.12 -4.31 -12.47
N THR A 70 11.36 -5.00 -13.59
CA THR A 70 11.22 -4.40 -14.91
C THR A 70 9.87 -4.76 -15.49
N THR A 71 9.01 -3.76 -15.67
CA THR A 71 7.69 -3.95 -16.27
C THR A 71 7.76 -3.84 -17.79
N LYS A 72 6.99 -4.67 -18.49
CA LYS A 72 6.80 -4.50 -19.93
C LYS A 72 5.88 -3.28 -20.18
N PRO A 73 6.08 -2.56 -21.30
CA PRO A 73 5.14 -1.49 -21.68
C PRO A 73 3.78 -2.10 -22.05
N GLY A 74 2.70 -1.37 -21.80
CA GLY A 74 1.34 -1.77 -22.12
C GLY A 74 0.45 -1.90 -20.88
N GLU A 75 -0.79 -2.26 -21.11
CA GLU A 75 -1.81 -2.46 -20.08
C GLU A 75 -2.07 -3.95 -19.87
N ILE A 76 -2.42 -4.32 -18.65
CA ILE A 76 -2.90 -5.66 -18.31
C ILE A 76 -4.38 -5.55 -18.00
N VAL A 77 -5.22 -6.18 -18.82
CA VAL A 77 -6.67 -6.24 -18.57
C VAL A 77 -6.95 -7.35 -17.55
N PHE A 78 -7.56 -6.97 -16.43
CA PHE A 78 -7.96 -7.94 -15.42
C PHE A 78 -9.34 -8.50 -15.68
N ASN A 79 -9.53 -9.80 -15.41
CA ASN A 79 -10.83 -10.48 -15.43
C ASN A 79 -11.61 -10.28 -16.74
N GLU A 80 -10.90 -10.28 -17.87
CA GLU A 80 -11.53 -10.14 -19.20
C GLU A 80 -12.60 -11.22 -19.39
N GLY A 81 -13.78 -10.82 -19.87
CA GLY A 81 -14.91 -11.71 -20.10
C GLY A 81 -15.61 -12.24 -18.83
N ALA A 82 -15.11 -11.97 -17.64
CA ALA A 82 -15.78 -12.38 -16.41
C ALA A 82 -17.10 -11.63 -16.20
N PRO A 83 -18.18 -12.31 -15.78
CA PRO A 83 -19.43 -11.63 -15.43
C PRO A 83 -19.19 -10.71 -14.23
N ARG A 84 -19.81 -9.52 -14.27
CA ARG A 84 -19.68 -8.50 -13.23
C ARG A 84 -21.00 -8.29 -12.53
N THR A 85 -20.96 -8.25 -11.20
CA THR A 85 -22.11 -7.93 -10.35
C THR A 85 -21.82 -6.62 -9.64
N VAL A 86 -22.68 -5.63 -9.77
CA VAL A 86 -22.58 -4.37 -9.04
C VAL A 86 -23.51 -4.43 -7.84
N ILE A 87 -22.97 -4.17 -6.65
CA ILE A 87 -23.75 -4.10 -5.41
C ILE A 87 -23.46 -2.81 -4.64
N GLU A 88 -24.45 -2.33 -3.93
CA GLU A 88 -24.30 -1.23 -2.98
C GLU A 88 -23.96 -1.78 -1.60
N VAL A 89 -22.93 -1.21 -0.98
CA VAL A 89 -22.41 -1.64 0.32
C VAL A 89 -22.42 -0.45 1.26
N ALA A 90 -23.15 -0.54 2.35
CA ALA A 90 -23.20 0.45 3.41
C ALA A 90 -22.32 0.02 4.59
N ASN A 91 -21.47 0.91 5.10
CA ASN A 91 -20.79 0.70 6.37
C ASN A 91 -21.65 1.30 7.50
N THR A 92 -22.29 0.44 8.28
CA THR A 92 -23.13 0.85 9.43
C THR A 92 -22.36 0.85 10.75
N GLY A 93 -21.08 0.52 10.72
CA GLY A 93 -20.20 0.56 11.88
C GLY A 93 -19.69 1.98 12.20
N ASP A 94 -18.96 2.08 13.28
CA ASP A 94 -18.35 3.33 13.79
C ASP A 94 -16.90 3.53 13.29
N ARG A 95 -16.36 2.58 12.52
CA ARG A 95 -14.97 2.57 12.05
C ARG A 95 -14.89 2.29 10.55
N PRO A 96 -13.84 2.80 9.88
CA PRO A 96 -13.55 2.42 8.51
C PRO A 96 -13.29 0.92 8.40
N ILE A 97 -13.85 0.29 7.37
CA ILE A 97 -13.62 -1.11 7.03
C ILE A 97 -12.92 -1.19 5.68
N GLN A 98 -11.82 -1.92 5.59
CA GLN A 98 -11.06 -2.11 4.37
C GLN A 98 -11.15 -3.56 3.92
N VAL A 99 -11.47 -3.79 2.65
CA VAL A 99 -11.59 -5.12 2.05
C VAL A 99 -10.59 -5.26 0.92
N GLY A 100 -9.73 -6.26 1.01
CA GLY A 100 -8.72 -6.57 0.00
C GLY A 100 -9.31 -7.20 -1.27
N SER A 101 -8.59 -7.07 -2.37
CA SER A 101 -9.01 -7.52 -3.70
C SER A 101 -9.45 -8.99 -3.77
N HIS A 102 -8.81 -9.87 -3.03
CA HIS A 102 -9.04 -11.33 -3.09
C HIS A 102 -9.83 -11.88 -1.90
N TYR A 103 -10.37 -11.01 -1.07
CA TYR A 103 -11.24 -11.44 0.04
C TYR A 103 -12.56 -11.97 -0.51
N HIS A 104 -13.05 -13.12 0.00
CA HIS A 104 -14.39 -13.62 -0.32
C HIS A 104 -15.44 -12.64 0.19
N PHE A 105 -16.10 -11.91 -0.73
CA PHE A 105 -16.88 -10.73 -0.35
C PHE A 105 -18.12 -11.08 0.50
N PHE A 106 -18.65 -12.28 0.34
CA PHE A 106 -19.72 -12.81 1.20
C PHE A 106 -19.34 -12.80 2.69
N GLU A 107 -18.07 -13.06 3.02
CA GLU A 107 -17.57 -13.19 4.40
C GLU A 107 -16.94 -11.91 4.96
N VAL A 108 -17.11 -10.76 4.31
CA VAL A 108 -16.58 -9.48 4.86
C VAL A 108 -17.23 -9.13 6.18
N ASN A 109 -16.61 -8.18 6.88
CA ASN A 109 -17.05 -7.69 8.19
C ASN A 109 -18.58 -7.45 8.23
N PRO A 110 -19.29 -7.94 9.27
CA PRO A 110 -20.75 -7.76 9.40
C PRO A 110 -21.22 -6.31 9.48
N GLY A 111 -20.36 -5.37 9.84
CA GLY A 111 -20.65 -3.94 9.76
C GLY A 111 -20.86 -3.41 8.32
N LEU A 112 -20.50 -4.19 7.32
CA LEU A 112 -20.85 -3.92 5.93
C LEU A 112 -22.19 -4.58 5.59
N VAL A 113 -23.18 -3.78 5.27
CA VAL A 113 -24.56 -4.20 4.96
C VAL A 113 -24.79 -4.14 3.45
N PHE A 114 -25.17 -5.27 2.89
CA PHE A 114 -25.51 -5.48 1.47
C PHE A 114 -26.23 -6.82 1.30
N ASP A 115 -26.73 -7.14 0.11
CA ASP A 115 -27.23 -8.48 -0.21
C ASP A 115 -26.08 -9.48 -0.29
N ARG A 116 -25.84 -10.20 0.82
CA ARG A 116 -24.70 -11.13 0.95
C ARG A 116 -24.78 -12.29 -0.02
N GLU A 117 -25.97 -12.79 -0.31
CA GLU A 117 -26.13 -13.94 -1.22
C GLU A 117 -25.69 -13.58 -2.65
N GLN A 118 -25.89 -12.35 -3.09
CA GLN A 118 -25.36 -11.88 -4.37
C GLN A 118 -23.82 -11.89 -4.41
N ALA A 119 -23.17 -11.75 -3.26
CA ALA A 119 -21.70 -11.74 -3.17
C ALA A 119 -21.09 -13.12 -2.94
N ARG A 120 -21.92 -14.16 -2.81
CA ARG A 120 -21.41 -15.52 -2.56
C ARG A 120 -20.57 -16.01 -3.73
N GLY A 121 -19.36 -16.47 -3.43
CA GLY A 121 -18.40 -16.92 -4.44
C GLY A 121 -17.79 -15.80 -5.28
N GLN A 122 -17.88 -14.55 -4.83
CA GLN A 122 -17.34 -13.39 -5.54
C GLN A 122 -16.32 -12.63 -4.73
N ARG A 123 -15.49 -11.86 -5.42
CA ARG A 123 -14.46 -10.95 -4.89
C ARG A 123 -14.53 -9.60 -5.59
N LEU A 124 -13.87 -8.60 -5.04
CA LEU A 124 -13.77 -7.29 -5.69
C LEU A 124 -13.07 -7.37 -7.07
N ASP A 125 -13.62 -6.66 -8.06
CA ASP A 125 -13.01 -6.48 -9.38
C ASP A 125 -12.04 -5.29 -9.35
N ILE A 126 -10.97 -5.45 -8.60
CA ILE A 126 -9.89 -4.46 -8.46
C ILE A 126 -8.53 -5.14 -8.62
N ALA A 127 -7.48 -4.35 -8.86
CA ALA A 127 -6.14 -4.85 -9.04
C ALA A 127 -5.66 -5.69 -7.84
N PRO A 128 -4.94 -6.81 -8.05
CA PRO A 128 -4.35 -7.60 -6.99
C PRO A 128 -3.50 -6.76 -6.03
N GLY A 129 -3.58 -7.03 -4.74
CA GLY A 129 -2.84 -6.30 -3.71
C GLY A 129 -3.45 -4.94 -3.33
N THR A 130 -4.54 -4.52 -3.98
CA THR A 130 -5.28 -3.31 -3.62
C THR A 130 -6.49 -3.62 -2.74
N ALA A 131 -7.13 -2.58 -2.22
CA ALA A 131 -8.29 -2.71 -1.34
C ALA A 131 -9.27 -1.56 -1.54
N VAL A 132 -10.54 -1.80 -1.19
CA VAL A 132 -11.57 -0.78 -1.09
C VAL A 132 -11.81 -0.45 0.38
N ARG A 133 -11.83 0.83 0.70
CA ARG A 133 -12.13 1.35 2.03
C ARG A 133 -13.55 1.90 2.07
N PHE A 134 -14.30 1.50 3.08
CA PHE A 134 -15.67 1.93 3.36
C PHE A 134 -15.66 2.79 4.62
N GLU A 135 -15.97 4.06 4.48
CA GLU A 135 -16.04 4.99 5.62
C GLU A 135 -17.31 4.80 6.45
N PRO A 136 -17.28 5.08 7.77
CA PRO A 136 -18.45 4.97 8.63
C PRO A 136 -19.64 5.78 8.09
N GLY A 137 -20.83 5.17 8.10
CA GLY A 137 -22.07 5.81 7.67
C GLY A 137 -22.18 6.08 6.17
N SER A 138 -21.20 5.65 5.36
CA SER A 138 -21.25 5.83 3.90
C SER A 138 -21.78 4.60 3.18
N THR A 139 -22.39 4.82 2.02
CA THR A 139 -22.77 3.78 1.06
C THR A 139 -21.91 3.93 -0.20
N ARG A 140 -21.42 2.83 -0.72
CA ARG A 140 -20.58 2.80 -1.92
C ARG A 140 -20.93 1.63 -2.81
N ALA A 141 -21.10 1.88 -4.11
CA ALA A 141 -21.20 0.84 -5.10
C ALA A 141 -19.82 0.21 -5.38
N VAL A 142 -19.78 -1.11 -5.47
CA VAL A 142 -18.59 -1.88 -5.86
C VAL A 142 -18.94 -2.90 -6.92
N THR A 143 -17.96 -3.22 -7.75
CA THR A 143 -18.07 -4.29 -8.74
C THR A 143 -17.41 -5.55 -8.21
N LEU A 144 -18.10 -6.66 -8.32
CA LEU A 144 -17.62 -7.99 -7.96
C LEU A 144 -17.45 -8.87 -9.19
N VAL A 145 -16.53 -9.81 -9.10
CA VAL A 145 -16.33 -10.88 -10.09
C VAL A 145 -16.27 -12.24 -9.38
N PRO A 146 -16.69 -13.34 -10.04
CA PRO A 146 -16.59 -14.67 -9.44
C PRO A 146 -15.16 -15.06 -9.09
N LEU A 147 -14.99 -15.77 -7.99
CA LEU A 147 -13.78 -16.51 -7.71
C LEU A 147 -13.58 -17.59 -8.76
N SER A 148 -12.39 -17.73 -9.29
CA SER A 148 -12.01 -18.71 -10.32
C SER A 148 -11.27 -19.91 -9.68
N GLY A 149 -10.73 -20.79 -10.52
CA GLY A 149 -9.99 -21.99 -10.10
C GLY A 149 -10.92 -23.07 -9.54
N THR A 150 -10.52 -23.74 -8.46
CA THR A 150 -11.27 -24.84 -7.84
C THR A 150 -12.53 -24.38 -7.11
N ARG A 151 -12.75 -23.07 -6.98
CA ARG A 151 -13.89 -22.46 -6.30
C ARG A 151 -14.13 -23.05 -4.90
N ARG A 152 -13.07 -23.11 -4.11
CA ARG A 152 -13.10 -23.52 -2.71
C ARG A 152 -12.65 -22.38 -1.83
N VAL A 153 -13.35 -22.18 -0.74
CA VAL A 153 -13.13 -21.09 0.21
C VAL A 153 -12.85 -21.68 1.59
N TYR A 154 -11.70 -21.32 2.16
CA TYR A 154 -11.29 -21.75 3.50
C TYR A 154 -10.74 -20.56 4.28
N GLY A 155 -10.94 -20.56 5.59
CA GLY A 155 -10.54 -19.47 6.46
C GLY A 155 -11.59 -18.34 6.46
N PHE A 156 -11.17 -17.12 6.34
CA PHE A 156 -12.00 -15.92 6.46
C PHE A 156 -12.80 -15.93 7.77
N ARG A 157 -14.13 -15.89 7.69
CA ARG A 157 -15.01 -16.04 8.86
C ARG A 157 -15.47 -17.48 9.12
N GLY A 158 -15.13 -18.39 8.25
CA GLY A 158 -15.52 -19.78 8.36
C GLY A 158 -16.94 -20.09 7.93
N ASP A 159 -17.62 -19.16 7.25
CA ASP A 159 -19.03 -19.31 6.86
C ASP A 159 -19.21 -20.31 5.70
N VAL A 160 -18.14 -20.61 4.95
CA VAL A 160 -18.16 -21.54 3.81
C VAL A 160 -17.35 -22.81 4.09
N MET A 161 -16.06 -22.66 4.39
CA MET A 161 -15.12 -23.76 4.69
C MET A 161 -15.21 -24.95 3.73
N GLY A 162 -15.30 -24.69 2.42
CA GLY A 162 -15.47 -25.75 1.43
C GLY A 162 -15.68 -25.26 0.00
N ALA A 163 -16.42 -26.04 -0.78
CA ALA A 163 -16.82 -25.69 -2.14
C ALA A 163 -17.91 -24.61 -2.12
N LEU A 164 -17.88 -23.75 -3.17
CA LEU A 164 -18.89 -22.71 -3.44
C LEU A 164 -20.05 -23.25 -4.27
#